data_fb6a8bf19392b2787a2bf4be704e42bd
#
_entry.id   fb6a8bf19392b2787a2bf4be704e42bd
#
_cell.length_a   1.000
_cell.length_b   1.000
_cell.length_c   1.000
_cell.angle_alpha   90.00
_cell.angle_beta   90.00
_cell.angle_gamma   90.00
#
_symmetry.space_group_name_H-M   'P 1'
#
loop_
_entity.id
_entity.type
_entity.pdbx_description
1 polymer ?
#
loop_
_entity_poly.entity_id
_entity_poly.type
_entity_poly.pdbx_seq_one_letter_code
_entity_poly.pdbx_strand_id
1 'polypeptide(L)'
;MATLKDILLAPANRPKVIADCTKLIDEEVDSKGGLTGFAIKAAYALVKAVKPGFITEAVDHMVDDFADKLEPFWADAQAKNEPVGALMSARAGDVADALLSISDARAARAKNQGVKKAYDKLRPTGKKHVEAAVPRIGRLIAKYTAAAATATTAAPPSP
;
A
#
# COMPACT_ATOMS: atom_id res chain seq x y z
N MET A 1 -18.96 5.64 -12.09
CA MET A 1 -18.04 6.32 -11.16
C MET A 1 -16.65 5.69 -11.24
N ALA A 2 -15.62 6.51 -11.16
CA ALA A 2 -14.25 6.02 -11.16
C ALA A 2 -13.99 5.15 -9.93
N THR A 3 -13.29 4.03 -10.10
CA THR A 3 -12.80 3.21 -9.00
C THR A 3 -11.53 3.83 -8.41
N LEU A 4 -11.14 3.39 -7.22
CA LEU A 4 -9.85 3.78 -6.64
C LEU A 4 -8.70 3.44 -7.59
N LYS A 5 -8.78 2.27 -8.24
CA LYS A 5 -7.81 1.83 -9.24
C LYS A 5 -7.74 2.79 -10.43
N ASP A 6 -8.88 3.22 -10.96
CA ASP A 6 -8.93 4.17 -12.08
C ASP A 6 -8.25 5.50 -11.71
N ILE A 7 -8.42 5.97 -10.48
CA ILE A 7 -7.84 7.21 -9.97
C ILE A 7 -6.32 7.06 -9.78
N LEU A 8 -5.89 6.04 -9.03
CA LEU A 8 -4.48 5.84 -8.68
C LEU A 8 -3.62 5.48 -9.89
N LEU A 9 -4.17 4.67 -10.80
CA LEU A 9 -3.43 4.11 -11.93
C LEU A 9 -3.71 4.81 -13.26
N ALA A 10 -4.41 5.94 -13.23
CA ALA A 10 -4.50 6.82 -14.39
C ALA A 10 -3.08 7.11 -14.94
N PRO A 11 -2.88 7.17 -16.26
CA PRO A 11 -1.53 7.35 -16.83
C PRO A 11 -0.73 8.51 -16.25
N ALA A 12 -1.40 9.61 -15.89
CA ALA A 12 -0.76 10.77 -15.26
C ALA A 12 -0.39 10.57 -13.79
N ASN A 13 -1.05 9.62 -13.09
CA ASN A 13 -0.89 9.37 -11.66
C ASN A 13 0.02 8.18 -11.38
N ARG A 14 -0.08 7.10 -12.16
CA ARG A 14 0.64 5.85 -11.91
C ARG A 14 2.13 6.02 -11.56
N PRO A 15 2.95 6.77 -12.32
CA PRO A 15 4.36 6.95 -11.97
C PRO A 15 4.56 7.66 -10.63
N LYS A 16 3.69 8.62 -10.33
CA LYS A 16 3.72 9.38 -9.07
C LYS A 16 3.31 8.51 -7.89
N VAL A 17 2.26 7.70 -8.06
CA VAL A 17 1.80 6.75 -7.04
C VAL A 17 2.89 5.74 -6.72
N ILE A 18 3.57 5.19 -7.72
CA ILE A 18 4.69 4.27 -7.53
C ILE A 18 5.84 4.96 -6.75
N ALA A 19 6.19 6.19 -7.12
CA ALA A 19 7.23 6.95 -6.41
C ALA A 19 6.82 7.25 -4.96
N ASP A 20 5.58 7.66 -4.74
CA ASP A 20 5.06 7.94 -3.40
C ASP A 20 4.97 6.66 -2.54
N CYS A 21 4.60 5.52 -3.13
CA CYS A 21 4.60 4.23 -2.44
C CYS A 21 6.03 3.80 -2.06
N THR A 22 7.00 3.98 -2.95
CA THR A 22 8.41 3.69 -2.66
C THR A 22 8.91 4.56 -1.50
N LYS A 23 8.59 5.84 -1.52
CA LYS A 23 8.93 6.77 -0.43
C LYS A 23 8.24 6.38 0.88
N LEU A 24 6.97 5.98 0.83
CA LEU A 24 6.22 5.51 2.00
C LEU A 24 6.92 4.30 2.64
N ILE A 25 7.39 3.35 1.84
CA ILE A 25 8.13 2.18 2.32
C ILE A 25 9.44 2.62 2.99
N ASP A 26 10.20 3.53 2.37
CA ASP A 26 11.42 4.08 2.96
C ASP A 26 11.13 4.72 4.34
N GLU A 27 10.11 5.54 4.43
CA GLU A 27 9.70 6.21 5.68
C GLU A 27 9.24 5.22 6.76
N GLU A 28 8.50 4.18 6.37
CA GLU A 28 8.08 3.12 7.30
C GLU A 28 9.28 2.34 7.84
N VAL A 29 10.21 1.97 6.98
CA VAL A 29 11.44 1.27 7.40
C VAL A 29 12.25 2.16 8.34
N ASP A 30 12.43 3.44 8.02
CA ASP A 30 13.18 4.39 8.84
C ASP A 30 12.53 4.62 10.21
N SER A 31 11.21 4.52 10.30
CA SER A 31 10.46 4.70 11.54
C SER A 31 10.57 3.52 12.51
N LYS A 32 11.06 2.36 12.07
CA LYS A 32 11.18 1.17 12.93
C LYS A 32 12.32 1.36 13.95
N GLY A 33 12.03 1.05 15.21
CA GLY A 33 12.97 1.17 16.31
C GLY A 33 13.34 -0.17 16.95
N GLY A 34 14.28 -0.15 17.89
CA GLY A 34 14.73 -1.30 18.64
C GLY A 34 15.52 -2.31 17.81
N LEU A 35 15.74 -3.50 18.36
CA LEU A 35 16.51 -4.58 17.70
C LEU A 35 15.83 -5.08 16.42
N THR A 36 14.50 -5.22 16.44
CA THR A 36 13.72 -5.62 15.27
C THR A 36 13.82 -4.57 14.16
N GLY A 37 13.72 -3.29 14.52
CA GLY A 37 13.89 -2.18 13.57
C GLY A 37 15.27 -2.14 12.96
N PHE A 38 16.30 -2.38 13.74
CA PHE A 38 17.68 -2.47 13.24
C PHE A 38 17.83 -3.60 12.20
N ALA A 39 17.29 -4.79 12.49
CA ALA A 39 17.34 -5.93 11.58
C ALA A 39 16.58 -5.65 10.27
N ILE A 40 15.42 -5.00 10.34
CA ILE A 40 14.62 -4.60 9.17
C ILE A 40 15.40 -3.59 8.32
N LYS A 41 15.98 -2.56 8.93
CA LYS A 41 16.77 -1.54 8.23
C LYS A 41 17.99 -2.15 7.55
N ALA A 42 18.70 -3.07 8.22
CA ALA A 42 19.86 -3.75 7.65
C ALA A 42 19.48 -4.63 6.45
N ALA A 43 18.41 -5.42 6.56
CA ALA A 43 17.90 -6.24 5.46
C ALA A 43 17.43 -5.38 4.28
N TYR A 44 16.75 -4.29 4.54
CA TYR A 44 16.28 -3.35 3.52
C TYR A 44 17.43 -2.68 2.78
N ALA A 45 18.43 -2.20 3.52
CA ALA A 45 19.65 -1.61 2.94
C ALA A 45 20.41 -2.63 2.07
N LEU A 46 20.47 -3.88 2.50
CA LEU A 46 21.12 -4.96 1.73
C LEU A 46 20.39 -5.21 0.40
N VAL A 47 19.07 -5.28 0.41
CA VAL A 47 18.26 -5.45 -0.81
C VAL A 47 18.50 -4.30 -1.78
N LYS A 48 18.50 -3.07 -1.30
CA LYS A 48 18.75 -1.86 -2.13
C LYS A 48 20.15 -1.84 -2.69
N ALA A 49 21.15 -2.34 -1.95
CA ALA A 49 22.54 -2.41 -2.38
C ALA A 49 22.75 -3.50 -3.44
N VAL A 50 22.13 -4.67 -3.27
CA VAL A 50 22.26 -5.81 -4.21
C VAL A 50 21.54 -5.54 -5.52
N LYS A 51 20.34 -4.98 -5.47
CA LYS A 51 19.54 -4.63 -6.65
C LYS A 51 18.96 -3.23 -6.51
N PRO A 52 19.68 -2.17 -6.94
CA PRO A 52 19.13 -0.82 -6.97
C PRO A 52 17.81 -0.77 -7.78
N GLY A 53 16.81 -0.08 -7.26
CA GLY A 53 15.50 0.02 -7.91
C GLY A 53 14.58 -1.19 -7.70
N PHE A 54 15.01 -2.23 -6.97
CA PHE A 54 14.17 -3.42 -6.70
C PHE A 54 12.86 -3.07 -6.02
N ILE A 55 12.87 -2.17 -5.04
CA ILE A 55 11.66 -1.79 -4.30
C ILE A 55 10.66 -1.10 -5.23
N THR A 56 11.11 -0.17 -6.05
CA THR A 56 10.26 0.52 -7.04
C THR A 56 9.68 -0.47 -8.06
N GLU A 57 10.49 -1.39 -8.55
CA GLU A 57 10.05 -2.45 -9.47
C GLU A 57 9.00 -3.37 -8.82
N ALA A 58 9.22 -3.77 -7.58
CA ALA A 58 8.26 -4.57 -6.82
C ALA A 58 6.94 -3.84 -6.63
N VAL A 59 6.97 -2.54 -6.30
CA VAL A 59 5.78 -1.70 -6.18
C VAL A 59 5.04 -1.63 -7.52
N ASP A 60 5.76 -1.40 -8.63
CA ASP A 60 5.14 -1.35 -9.97
C ASP A 60 4.39 -2.63 -10.32
N HIS A 61 4.95 -3.79 -9.96
CA HIS A 61 4.31 -5.09 -10.20
C HIS A 61 3.11 -5.38 -9.29
N MET A 62 2.98 -4.70 -8.16
CA MET A 62 1.98 -5.01 -7.12
C MET A 62 0.93 -3.91 -6.96
N VAL A 63 1.14 -2.73 -7.51
CA VAL A 63 0.29 -1.56 -7.24
C VAL A 63 -1.16 -1.77 -7.73
N ASP A 64 -1.34 -2.51 -8.82
CA ASP A 64 -2.67 -2.88 -9.33
C ASP A 64 -3.44 -3.72 -8.31
N ASP A 65 -2.80 -4.77 -7.78
CA ASP A 65 -3.39 -5.63 -6.77
C ASP A 65 -3.68 -4.89 -5.47
N PHE A 66 -2.78 -3.99 -5.06
CA PHE A 66 -2.99 -3.14 -3.89
C PHE A 66 -4.20 -2.22 -4.06
N ALA A 67 -4.35 -1.59 -5.21
CA ALA A 67 -5.50 -0.75 -5.50
C ALA A 67 -6.81 -1.55 -5.42
N ASP A 68 -6.84 -2.75 -6.00
CA ASP A 68 -8.00 -3.64 -5.95
C ASP A 68 -8.35 -4.05 -4.51
N LYS A 69 -7.34 -4.32 -3.66
CA LYS A 69 -7.57 -4.70 -2.25
C LYS A 69 -8.02 -3.53 -1.37
N LEU A 70 -7.67 -2.31 -1.74
CA LEU A 70 -8.05 -1.11 -1.00
C LEU A 70 -9.38 -0.51 -1.46
N GLU A 71 -9.89 -0.91 -2.63
CA GLU A 71 -11.16 -0.45 -3.19
C GLU A 71 -12.34 -0.55 -2.20
N PRO A 72 -12.54 -1.68 -1.48
CA PRO A 72 -13.67 -1.79 -0.55
C PRO A 72 -13.64 -0.75 0.57
N PHE A 73 -12.45 -0.40 1.06
CA PHE A 73 -12.30 0.60 2.13
C PHE A 73 -12.57 2.01 1.62
N TRP A 74 -12.11 2.31 0.42
CA TRP A 74 -12.40 3.60 -0.21
C TRP A 74 -13.89 3.74 -0.54
N ALA A 75 -14.50 2.71 -1.11
CA ALA A 75 -15.93 2.70 -1.41
C ALA A 75 -16.80 2.86 -0.14
N ASP A 76 -16.40 2.19 0.95
CA ASP A 76 -17.08 2.31 2.24
C ASP A 76 -16.97 3.73 2.82
N ALA A 77 -15.78 4.34 2.72
CA ALA A 77 -15.56 5.72 3.14
C ALA A 77 -16.45 6.70 2.34
N GLN A 78 -16.56 6.51 1.04
CA GLN A 78 -17.43 7.31 0.17
C GLN A 78 -18.89 7.13 0.54
N ALA A 79 -19.36 5.91 0.77
CA ALA A 79 -20.73 5.60 1.15
C ALA A 79 -21.10 6.22 2.50
N LYS A 80 -20.16 6.29 3.44
CA LYS A 80 -20.36 6.87 4.78
C LYS A 80 -20.06 8.37 4.86
N ASN A 81 -19.56 8.94 3.77
CA ASN A 81 -19.06 10.31 3.73
C ASN A 81 -18.01 10.58 4.81
N GLU A 82 -17.09 9.61 4.99
CA GLU A 82 -16.00 9.68 5.94
C GLU A 82 -14.65 9.89 5.20
N PRO A 83 -13.69 10.58 5.83
CA PRO A 83 -12.33 10.63 5.29
C PRO A 83 -11.73 9.21 5.19
N VAL A 84 -11.23 8.84 4.03
CA VAL A 84 -10.69 7.48 3.78
C VAL A 84 -9.56 7.13 4.75
N GLY A 85 -8.70 8.08 5.08
CA GLY A 85 -7.60 7.87 6.03
C GLY A 85 -8.09 7.53 7.43
N ALA A 86 -9.18 8.19 7.90
CA ALA A 86 -9.79 7.92 9.19
C ALA A 86 -10.43 6.53 9.23
N LEU A 87 -11.20 6.18 8.20
CA LEU A 87 -11.82 4.86 8.09
C LEU A 87 -10.77 3.74 8.05
N MET A 88 -9.73 3.89 7.25
CA MET A 88 -8.67 2.90 7.14
C MET A 88 -7.89 2.76 8.45
N SER A 89 -7.59 3.85 9.14
CA SER A 89 -6.90 3.81 10.43
C SER A 89 -7.74 3.12 11.51
N ALA A 90 -9.05 3.36 11.52
CA ALA A 90 -9.97 2.65 12.43
C ALA A 90 -10.07 1.15 12.13
N ARG A 91 -9.79 0.74 10.90
CA ARG A 91 -9.83 -0.66 10.43
C ARG A 91 -8.44 -1.15 9.99
N ALA A 92 -7.40 -0.69 10.66
CA ALA A 92 -6.01 -0.98 10.29
C ALA A 92 -5.71 -2.48 10.17
N GLY A 93 -6.26 -3.31 11.06
CA GLY A 93 -6.12 -4.76 11.01
C GLY A 93 -6.73 -5.37 9.75
N ASP A 94 -7.92 -4.94 9.36
CA ASP A 94 -8.61 -5.40 8.15
C ASP A 94 -7.85 -4.97 6.89
N VAL A 95 -7.37 -3.73 6.87
CA VAL A 95 -6.56 -3.20 5.77
C VAL A 95 -5.27 -4.00 5.63
N ALA A 96 -4.59 -4.27 6.74
CA ALA A 96 -3.37 -5.08 6.74
C ALA A 96 -3.62 -6.49 6.20
N ASP A 97 -4.69 -7.16 6.65
CA ASP A 97 -5.04 -8.49 6.15
C ASP A 97 -5.39 -8.48 4.65
N ALA A 98 -6.10 -7.46 4.20
CA ALA A 98 -6.42 -7.31 2.77
C ALA A 98 -5.15 -7.18 1.92
N LEU A 99 -4.21 -6.34 2.31
CA LEU A 99 -2.94 -6.17 1.61
C LEU A 99 -2.07 -7.42 1.68
N LEU A 100 -1.98 -8.06 2.84
CA LEU A 100 -1.20 -9.29 3.02
C LEU A 100 -1.82 -10.48 2.29
N SER A 101 -3.11 -10.45 1.94
CA SER A 101 -3.73 -11.50 1.14
C SER A 101 -3.04 -11.71 -0.21
N ILE A 102 -2.39 -10.69 -0.74
CA ILE A 102 -1.60 -10.75 -1.98
C ILE A 102 -0.37 -11.64 -1.77
N SER A 103 0.39 -11.41 -0.70
CA SER A 103 1.55 -12.24 -0.36
C SER A 103 1.15 -13.61 0.19
N ASP A 104 0.02 -13.71 0.91
CA ASP A 104 -0.54 -15.01 1.35
C ASP A 104 -0.79 -15.93 0.15
N ALA A 105 -1.39 -15.41 -0.92
CA ALA A 105 -1.65 -16.17 -2.15
C ALA A 105 -0.35 -16.62 -2.85
N ARG A 106 0.67 -15.78 -2.85
CA ARG A 106 1.99 -16.12 -3.40
C ARG A 106 2.70 -17.19 -2.56
N ALA A 107 2.67 -17.04 -1.24
CA ALA A 107 3.24 -18.02 -0.31
C ALA A 107 2.56 -19.38 -0.44
N ALA A 108 1.24 -19.42 -0.59
CA ALA A 108 0.48 -20.65 -0.78
C ALA A 108 0.89 -21.43 -2.04
N ARG A 109 1.34 -20.70 -3.08
CA ARG A 109 1.82 -21.28 -4.34
C ARG A 109 3.30 -21.66 -4.33
N ALA A 110 4.04 -21.29 -3.30
CA ALA A 110 5.46 -21.61 -3.20
C ALA A 110 5.66 -23.13 -3.14
N LYS A 111 6.57 -23.66 -3.95
CA LYS A 111 6.87 -25.11 -3.99
C LYS A 111 7.74 -25.53 -2.81
N ASN A 112 8.52 -24.61 -2.26
CA ASN A 112 9.43 -24.87 -1.15
C ASN A 112 8.73 -24.77 0.19
N GLN A 113 8.67 -25.87 0.93
CA GLN A 113 8.03 -25.92 2.25
C GLN A 113 8.74 -25.05 3.30
N GLY A 114 10.05 -24.88 3.18
CA GLY A 114 10.81 -23.98 4.03
C GLY A 114 10.39 -22.53 3.87
N VAL A 115 10.13 -22.10 2.63
CA VAL A 115 9.60 -20.76 2.33
C VAL A 115 8.22 -20.56 2.94
N LYS A 116 7.32 -21.54 2.81
CA LYS A 116 5.98 -21.47 3.42
C LYS A 116 6.06 -21.34 4.95
N LYS A 117 6.87 -22.16 5.60
CA LYS A 117 7.06 -22.13 7.06
C LYS A 117 7.65 -20.80 7.54
N ALA A 118 8.63 -20.27 6.80
CA ALA A 118 9.23 -18.98 7.10
C ALA A 118 8.19 -17.85 6.97
N TYR A 119 7.39 -17.89 5.92
CA TYR A 119 6.31 -16.93 5.71
C TYR A 119 5.28 -16.97 6.85
N ASP A 120 4.78 -18.16 7.19
CA ASP A 120 3.79 -18.34 8.27
C ASP A 120 4.31 -17.81 9.60
N LYS A 121 5.59 -18.01 9.89
CA LYS A 121 6.24 -17.50 11.10
C LYS A 121 6.36 -15.97 11.10
N LEU A 122 6.63 -15.37 9.96
CA LEU A 122 6.85 -13.92 9.83
C LEU A 122 5.56 -13.13 9.62
N ARG A 123 4.51 -13.78 9.15
CA ARG A 123 3.26 -13.12 8.78
C ARG A 123 2.63 -12.30 9.92
N PRO A 124 2.53 -12.78 11.20
CA PRO A 124 1.99 -11.97 12.29
C PRO A 124 2.78 -10.70 12.56
N THR A 125 4.11 -10.77 12.48
CA THR A 125 4.98 -9.59 12.62
C THR A 125 4.81 -8.65 11.43
N GLY A 126 4.73 -9.18 10.23
CA GLY A 126 4.42 -8.43 9.02
C GLY A 126 3.11 -7.67 9.10
N LYS A 127 2.06 -8.31 9.65
CA LYS A 127 0.77 -7.65 9.88
C LYS A 127 0.90 -6.41 10.76
N LYS A 128 1.63 -6.48 11.86
CA LYS A 128 1.86 -5.33 12.74
C LYS A 128 2.56 -4.18 12.03
N HIS A 129 3.52 -4.50 11.16
CA HIS A 129 4.22 -3.47 10.38
C HIS A 129 3.31 -2.83 9.32
N VAL A 130 2.45 -3.61 8.66
CA VAL A 130 1.47 -3.07 7.70
C VAL A 130 0.42 -2.22 8.43
N GLU A 131 -0.09 -2.66 9.57
CA GLU A 131 -1.00 -1.87 10.41
C GLU A 131 -0.38 -0.50 10.77
N ALA A 132 0.89 -0.48 11.14
CA ALA A 132 1.61 0.76 11.43
C ALA A 132 1.73 1.69 10.20
N ALA A 133 1.76 1.14 8.99
CA ALA A 133 1.82 1.88 7.73
C ALA A 133 0.46 2.41 7.27
N VAL A 134 -0.65 1.90 7.78
CA VAL A 134 -2.01 2.25 7.33
C VAL A 134 -2.28 3.75 7.37
N PRO A 135 -1.89 4.53 8.39
CA PRO A 135 -2.09 5.97 8.37
C PRO A 135 -1.39 6.67 7.19
N ARG A 136 -0.19 6.22 6.80
CA ARG A 136 0.52 6.75 5.63
C ARG A 136 -0.16 6.35 4.33
N ILE A 137 -0.65 5.11 4.24
CA ILE A 137 -1.41 4.61 3.10
C ILE A 137 -2.69 5.44 2.92
N GLY A 138 -3.42 5.68 4.01
CA GLY A 138 -4.63 6.49 3.99
C GLY A 138 -4.38 7.92 3.49
N ARG A 139 -3.29 8.55 3.91
CA ARG A 139 -2.90 9.88 3.43
C ARG A 139 -2.55 9.88 1.94
N LEU A 140 -1.87 8.86 1.47
CA LEU A 140 -1.54 8.70 0.06
C LEU A 140 -2.83 8.61 -0.79
N ILE A 141 -3.76 7.75 -0.39
CA ILE A 141 -5.04 7.61 -1.09
C ILE A 141 -5.82 8.92 -1.06
N ALA A 142 -5.92 9.57 0.09
CA ALA A 142 -6.61 10.85 0.23
C ALA A 142 -6.04 11.93 -0.70
N LYS A 143 -4.71 11.97 -0.86
CA LYS A 143 -4.03 12.91 -1.76
C LYS A 143 -4.51 12.77 -3.21
N TYR A 144 -4.58 11.55 -3.73
CA TYR A 144 -4.97 11.31 -5.13
C TYR A 144 -6.47 11.38 -5.34
N THR A 145 -7.27 10.94 -4.39
CA THR A 145 -8.74 10.99 -4.49
C THR A 145 -9.28 12.40 -4.32
N ALA A 146 -8.67 13.23 -3.48
CA ALA A 146 -9.02 14.65 -3.37
C ALA A 146 -8.71 15.42 -4.66
N ALA A 147 -7.55 15.16 -5.29
CA ALA A 147 -7.17 15.77 -6.56
C ALA A 147 -8.13 15.38 -7.69
N ALA A 148 -8.59 14.12 -7.73
CA ALA A 148 -9.59 13.66 -8.70
C ALA A 148 -10.95 14.33 -8.51
N ALA A 149 -11.40 14.52 -7.25
CA ALA A 149 -12.66 15.22 -6.94
C ALA A 149 -12.63 16.69 -7.40
N THR A 150 -11.53 17.40 -7.20
CA THR A 150 -11.36 18.78 -7.64
C THR A 150 -11.31 18.92 -9.17
N ALA A 151 -10.71 17.95 -9.87
CA ALA A 151 -10.68 17.92 -11.33
C ALA A 151 -12.09 17.74 -11.92
N THR A 152 -12.93 16.96 -11.27
CA THR A 152 -14.33 16.73 -11.70
C THR A 152 -15.20 17.96 -11.50
N THR A 153 -14.97 18.75 -10.45
CA THR A 153 -15.70 19.98 -10.17
C THR A 153 -15.24 21.16 -11.07
N ALA A 154 -14.05 21.11 -11.62
CA ALA A 154 -13.50 22.14 -12.48
C ALA A 154 -13.91 22.02 -13.96
N ALA A 155 -14.70 21.03 -14.34
CA ALA A 155 -15.23 20.91 -15.68
C ALA A 155 -16.22 22.07 -15.95
N PRO A 156 -16.00 22.93 -16.96
CA PRO A 156 -16.94 24.00 -17.26
C PRO A 156 -18.28 23.42 -17.74
N PRO A 157 -19.40 24.05 -17.42
CA PRO A 157 -20.65 23.63 -18.00
C PRO A 157 -20.57 23.77 -19.52
N SER A 158 -20.88 22.69 -20.21
CA SER A 158 -20.95 22.71 -21.67
C SER A 158 -22.02 23.71 -22.10
N PRO A 159 -21.77 24.51 -23.17
CA PRO A 159 -22.74 25.47 -23.65
C PRO A 159 -24.02 24.85 -24.17
#